data_d589324a09c29ba4886dd1f7ab8afcf9
#
_entry.id   d589324a09c29ba4886dd1f7ab8afcf9
#
_cell.length_a   1.000
_cell.length_b   1.000
_cell.length_c   1.000
_cell.angle_alpha   90.00
_cell.angle_beta   90.00
_cell.angle_gamma   90.00
#
_symmetry.space_group_name_H-M   'P 1'
#
loop_
_entity.id
_entity.type
_entity.pdbx_description
1 polymer ?
#
loop_
_entity_poly.entity_id
_entity_poly.type
_entity_poly.pdbx_seq_one_letter_code
_entity_poly.pdbx_strand_id
1 'polypeptide(L)'
;TATREEWRDASGQLALGEFEVNPGWIGKRYSQLARIAGITIAGVGRYGQGLMPNDDLVVQQDDRMHAMYPTARTTEIEALLATGPEED
;
A
#
# COMPACT_ATOMS: atom_id res chain seq x y z
N THR A 1 12.27 -2.49 -2.05
CA THR A 1 10.97 -2.01 -2.48
C THR A 1 10.94 -0.51 -2.49
N ALA A 2 10.84 0.05 -3.67
CA ALA A 2 10.81 1.48 -3.82
C ALA A 2 9.38 1.98 -3.76
N THR A 3 9.18 3.03 -2.97
CA THR A 3 7.95 3.81 -3.03
C THR A 3 8.14 4.87 -4.09
N ARG A 4 7.21 4.95 -5.03
CA ARG A 4 7.21 6.02 -6.01
C ARG A 4 6.10 7.00 -5.65
N GLU A 5 6.49 8.22 -5.28
CA GLU A 5 5.51 9.25 -4.96
C GLU A 5 4.85 9.75 -6.25
N GLU A 6 3.52 9.74 -6.28
CA GLU A 6 2.77 10.13 -7.46
C GLU A 6 2.12 11.50 -7.29
N TRP A 7 1.81 11.88 -6.05
CA TRP A 7 1.16 13.14 -5.75
C TRP A 7 1.41 13.51 -4.29
N ARG A 8 1.47 14.80 -4.02
CA ARG A 8 1.61 15.32 -2.66
C ARG A 8 0.70 16.52 -2.53
N ASP A 9 -0.02 16.62 -1.42
CA ASP A 9 -0.91 17.74 -1.19
C ASP A 9 -0.13 19.03 -0.91
N ALA A 10 -0.83 20.18 -0.96
CA ALA A 10 -0.19 21.49 -0.81
C ALA A 10 0.49 21.67 0.55
N SER A 11 -0.01 21.01 1.60
CA SER A 11 0.59 21.10 2.93
C SER A 11 1.87 20.27 3.05
N GLY A 12 2.08 19.34 2.13
CA GLY A 12 3.19 18.39 2.20
C GLY A 12 3.01 17.28 3.22
N GLN A 13 1.86 17.22 3.88
CA GLN A 13 1.62 16.25 4.96
C GLN A 13 1.02 14.93 4.48
N LEU A 14 0.44 14.93 3.28
CA LEU A 14 -0.14 13.72 2.68
C LEU A 14 0.45 13.48 1.31
N ALA A 15 0.64 12.23 0.97
CA ALA A 15 1.11 11.85 -0.35
C ALA A 15 0.35 10.62 -0.85
N LEU A 16 0.27 10.50 -2.16
CA LEU A 16 -0.19 9.30 -2.84
C LEU A 16 1.03 8.64 -3.46
N GLY A 17 1.25 7.38 -3.17
CA GLY A 17 2.41 6.66 -3.67
C GLY A 17 2.06 5.29 -4.20
N GLU A 18 2.96 4.77 -5.04
CA GLU A 18 2.89 3.41 -5.54
C GLU A 18 3.87 2.55 -4.74
N PHE A 19 3.39 1.42 -4.25
CA PHE A 19 4.18 0.53 -3.40
C PHE A 19 4.20 -0.87 -3.98
N GLU A 20 5.36 -1.52 -3.87
CA GLU A 20 5.45 -2.96 -3.95
C GLU A 20 5.38 -3.48 -2.51
N VAL A 21 4.63 -4.56 -2.30
CA VAL A 21 4.51 -5.13 -0.97
C VAL A 21 5.23 -6.47 -0.89
N ASN A 22 5.73 -6.80 0.29
CA ASN A 22 6.42 -8.05 0.52
C ASN A 22 5.48 -9.22 0.19
N PRO A 23 5.99 -10.30 -0.45
CA PRO A 23 5.15 -11.46 -0.77
C PRO A 23 4.44 -12.08 0.42
N GLY A 24 4.90 -11.84 1.63
CA GLY A 24 4.23 -12.32 2.83
C GLY A 24 2.80 -11.79 3.00
N TRP A 25 2.46 -10.69 2.29
CA TRP A 25 1.11 -10.15 2.32
C TRP A 25 0.16 -10.85 1.35
N ILE A 26 0.67 -11.65 0.41
CA ILE A 26 -0.15 -12.34 -0.58
C ILE A 26 -1.17 -13.22 0.13
N GLY A 27 -2.44 -13.09 -0.27
CA GLY A 27 -3.54 -13.80 0.35
C GLY A 27 -4.25 -13.03 1.45
N LYS A 28 -3.65 -11.93 1.94
CA LYS A 28 -4.28 -11.06 2.92
C LYS A 28 -5.15 -10.01 2.20
N ARG A 29 -6.19 -9.53 2.88
CA ARG A 29 -7.03 -8.48 2.30
C ARG A 29 -6.31 -7.15 2.36
N TYR A 30 -6.48 -6.34 1.33
CA TYR A 30 -5.95 -4.97 1.33
C TYR A 30 -6.53 -4.15 2.49
N SER A 31 -7.79 -4.39 2.85
CA SER A 31 -8.39 -3.69 3.99
C SER A 31 -7.65 -3.98 5.29
N GLN A 32 -7.17 -5.20 5.47
CA GLN A 32 -6.38 -5.58 6.63
C GLN A 32 -5.01 -4.90 6.61
N LEU A 33 -4.35 -4.93 5.46
CA LEU A 33 -3.05 -4.28 5.29
C LEU A 33 -3.18 -2.78 5.56
N ALA A 34 -4.20 -2.14 5.02
CA ALA A 34 -4.43 -0.71 5.20
C ALA A 34 -4.61 -0.34 6.67
N ARG A 35 -5.34 -1.17 7.41
CA ARG A 35 -5.57 -0.93 8.84
C ARG A 35 -4.28 -1.09 9.63
N ILE A 36 -3.49 -2.11 9.33
CA ILE A 36 -2.23 -2.36 10.05
C ILE A 36 -1.22 -1.25 9.75
N ALA A 37 -1.10 -0.85 8.50
CA ALA A 37 -0.13 0.16 8.10
C ALA A 37 -0.60 1.60 8.38
N GLY A 38 -1.90 1.81 8.60
CA GLY A 38 -2.45 3.14 8.81
C GLY A 38 -2.47 3.98 7.53
N ILE A 39 -2.83 3.35 6.42
CA ILE A 39 -2.87 4.00 5.10
C ILE A 39 -4.26 3.80 4.49
N THR A 40 -4.54 4.57 3.43
CA THR A 40 -5.79 4.44 2.67
C THR A 40 -5.46 3.94 1.27
N ILE A 41 -6.01 2.80 0.91
CA ILE A 41 -5.79 2.23 -0.42
C ILE A 41 -6.59 3.05 -1.44
N ALA A 42 -5.91 3.57 -2.45
CA ALA A 42 -6.55 4.34 -3.52
C ALA A 42 -6.90 3.46 -4.71
N GLY A 43 -6.14 2.41 -4.94
CA GLY A 43 -6.36 1.49 -6.03
C GLY A 43 -5.25 0.47 -6.11
N VAL A 44 -5.44 -0.53 -6.95
CA VAL A 44 -4.44 -1.58 -7.16
C VAL A 44 -4.29 -1.82 -8.66
N GLY A 45 -3.04 -1.80 -9.13
CA GLY A 45 -2.72 -2.18 -10.50
C GLY A 45 -2.37 -3.66 -10.54
N ARG A 46 -3.06 -4.41 -11.39
CA ARG A 46 -2.83 -5.86 -11.52
C ARG A 46 -2.82 -6.23 -13.00
N TYR A 47 -1.67 -6.63 -13.50
CA TYR A 47 -1.50 -7.03 -14.90
C TYR A 47 -2.07 -6.01 -15.89
N GLY A 48 -1.75 -4.74 -15.67
CA GLY A 48 -2.19 -3.66 -16.56
C GLY A 48 -3.62 -3.18 -16.35
N GLN A 49 -4.34 -3.74 -15.36
CA GLN A 49 -5.69 -3.32 -15.04
C GLN A 49 -5.72 -2.56 -13.74
N GLY A 50 -6.57 -1.53 -13.67
CA GLY A 50 -6.81 -0.79 -12.44
C GLY A 50 -8.00 -1.34 -11.71
N LEU A 51 -7.82 -1.68 -10.43
CA LEU A 51 -8.86 -2.23 -9.58
C LEU A 51 -9.23 -1.23 -8.49
N MET A 52 -10.52 -1.06 -8.28
CA MET A 52 -11.02 -0.27 -7.17
C MET A 52 -10.87 -1.05 -5.88
N PRO A 53 -10.48 -0.38 -4.77
CA PRO A 53 -10.41 -1.07 -3.50
C PRO A 53 -11.80 -1.42 -2.98
N ASN A 54 -11.91 -2.59 -2.39
CA ASN A 54 -13.12 -3.02 -1.67
C ASN A 54 -12.69 -3.98 -0.57
N ASP A 55 -13.65 -4.34 0.30
CA ASP A 55 -13.32 -5.12 1.50
C ASP A 55 -12.81 -6.53 1.20
N ASP A 56 -13.11 -7.04 0.01
CA ASP A 56 -12.75 -8.42 -0.35
C ASP A 56 -11.50 -8.51 -1.23
N LEU A 57 -10.95 -7.37 -1.64
CA LEU A 57 -9.78 -7.37 -2.52
C LEU A 57 -8.57 -7.92 -1.78
N VAL A 58 -7.95 -8.94 -2.36
CA VAL A 58 -6.85 -9.68 -1.75
C VAL A 58 -5.54 -9.35 -2.48
N VAL A 59 -4.46 -9.22 -1.71
CA VAL A 59 -3.12 -8.99 -2.27
C VAL A 59 -2.71 -10.19 -3.10
N GLN A 60 -2.23 -9.94 -4.32
CA GLN A 60 -1.70 -10.96 -5.21
C GLN A 60 -0.31 -10.57 -5.69
N GLN A 61 0.40 -11.57 -6.19
CA GLN A 61 1.77 -11.37 -6.66
C GLN A 61 1.81 -10.32 -7.78
N ASP A 62 2.83 -9.48 -7.72
CA ASP A 62 3.09 -8.41 -8.69
C ASP A 62 2.05 -7.29 -8.70
N ASP A 63 1.20 -7.23 -7.68
CA ASP A 63 0.30 -6.08 -7.53
C ASP A 63 1.11 -4.80 -7.29
N ARG A 64 0.58 -3.70 -7.83
CA ARG A 64 1.07 -2.36 -7.53
C ARG A 64 0.00 -1.67 -6.70
N MET A 65 0.31 -1.41 -5.43
CA MET A 65 -0.64 -0.78 -4.52
C MET A 65 -0.46 0.73 -4.57
N HIS A 66 -1.55 1.45 -4.80
CA HIS A 66 -1.56 2.91 -4.72
C HIS A 66 -2.27 3.29 -3.44
N ALA A 67 -1.61 4.05 -2.59
CA ALA A 67 -2.15 4.38 -1.27
C ALA A 67 -1.82 5.80 -0.87
N MET A 68 -2.76 6.40 -0.15
CA MET A 68 -2.57 7.70 0.50
C MET A 68 -2.00 7.47 1.89
N TYR A 69 -0.99 8.25 2.25
CA TYR A 69 -0.32 8.08 3.54
C TYR A 69 0.21 9.40 4.07
N PRO A 70 0.38 9.51 5.40
CA PRO A 70 1.00 10.69 5.98
C PRO A 70 2.51 10.67 5.73
N THR A 71 3.05 11.75 5.18
CA THR A 71 4.45 11.81 4.79
C THR A 71 5.41 11.67 5.97
N ALA A 72 4.98 12.06 7.17
CA ALA A 72 5.79 11.91 8.37
C ALA A 72 6.08 10.45 8.71
N ARG A 73 5.28 9.50 8.18
CA ARG A 73 5.44 8.07 8.45
C ARG A 73 6.02 7.29 7.28
N THR A 74 6.58 7.97 6.29
CA THR A 74 7.07 7.31 5.06
C THR A 74 8.01 6.14 5.37
N THR A 75 9.03 6.37 6.18
CA THR A 75 10.03 5.33 6.50
C THR A 75 9.40 4.14 7.22
N GLU A 76 8.53 4.43 8.17
CA GLU A 76 7.82 3.39 8.92
C GLU A 76 6.95 2.53 8.01
N ILE A 77 6.19 3.20 7.12
CA ILE A 77 5.29 2.51 6.20
C ILE A 77 6.08 1.66 5.21
N GLU A 78 7.16 2.20 4.67
CA GLU A 78 8.01 1.45 3.75
C GLU A 78 8.58 0.21 4.42
N ALA A 79 9.00 0.31 5.66
CA ALA A 79 9.52 -0.82 6.41
C ALA A 79 8.44 -1.89 6.64
N LEU A 80 7.24 -1.47 7.02
CA LEU A 80 6.12 -2.39 7.22
C LEU A 80 5.78 -3.17 5.96
N LEU A 81 5.72 -2.47 4.82
CA LEU A 81 5.34 -3.10 3.55
C LEU A 81 6.45 -3.98 3.01
N ALA A 82 7.70 -3.70 3.36
CA ALA A 82 8.85 -4.46 2.88
C ALA A 82 9.07 -5.75 3.68
N THR A 83 8.54 -5.85 4.89
CA THR A 83 8.83 -6.98 5.79
C THR A 83 7.71 -8.02 5.90
N GLY A 84 6.55 -7.73 5.31
CA GLY A 84 5.41 -8.63 5.44
C GLY A 84 4.72 -8.51 6.79
N PRO A 85 3.57 -9.18 6.96
CA PRO A 85 2.80 -9.11 8.19
C PRO A 85 3.49 -9.88 9.31
N GLU A 86 3.31 -9.40 10.55
CA GLU A 86 3.71 -10.18 11.71
C GLU A 86 2.74 -11.34 11.87
N GLU A 87 3.30 -12.51 12.21
CA GLU A 87 2.51 -13.68 12.49
C GLU A 87 2.71 -14.08 13.94
N ASP A 88 1.64 -14.32 14.62
CA ASP A 88 1.65 -14.78 16.02
C ASP A 88 1.76 -16.27 16.10
#